data_6f55d9140390c54c51efbc951ee6f5e7
#
_entry.id   6f55d9140390c54c51efbc951ee6f5e7
#
_cell.length_a   1.000
_cell.length_b   1.000
_cell.length_c   1.000
_cell.angle_alpha   90.00
_cell.angle_beta   90.00
_cell.angle_gamma   90.00
#
_symmetry.space_group_name_H-M   'P 1'
#
loop_
_entity.id
_entity.type
_entity.pdbx_description
1 polymer ?
#
loop_
_entity_poly.entity_id
_entity_poly.type
_entity_poly.pdbx_seq_one_letter_code
_entity_poly.pdbx_strand_id
1 'polypeptide(L)'
;MSASDPVRLLSFGCRLNTYESEAMRDLASKAGQGSAIIVNTCAVTAEAERQARQAIRKAHRDNPGARIIVTGCAAQIAPDKWAALPGVERVIGNADKLKPETWAALDAPPAPVSDIMAARETAAHLVTEFAGRARAFVQVQQGCDHRCTFCVIPFGRGPSRSVPIGAIVEQLRALVAAGYREAVLTGVDVTSYGPDLPGSPTLGQMIRRVLALVPELPRLRLSSLDPVEVDEDLWRLIAEEPRLMPHLHLSLQHGSDLILKRMKRRHLRADAIALAEKARRLRPDIVFGADLIAGFPTETEAQFQESISLVSACDLSFLHVFPYSERPDTPAARMPQIPVPERRARAARLREAGAAAAARYYAARLGQEEQVLLEHPDRGHTEYFAPLRLLGSAGQPGDIRRLRVIGADADGLLAEAA
;
A
#
# COMPACT_ATOMS: atom_id res chain seq x y z
N MET A 1 -29.58 -27.22 -4.87
CA MET A 1 -28.88 -26.18 -4.13
C MET A 1 -28.57 -25.09 -5.15
N SER A 2 -29.23 -23.93 -5.07
CA SER A 2 -28.92 -22.78 -5.92
C SER A 2 -27.48 -22.37 -5.64
N ALA A 3 -26.66 -22.21 -6.67
CA ALA A 3 -25.34 -21.64 -6.54
C ALA A 3 -25.53 -20.24 -5.95
N SER A 4 -25.10 -20.02 -4.70
CA SER A 4 -25.11 -18.70 -4.08
C SER A 4 -24.19 -17.81 -4.88
N ASP A 5 -24.64 -16.59 -5.23
CA ASP A 5 -23.77 -15.60 -5.88
C ASP A 5 -22.49 -15.42 -5.08
N PRO A 6 -21.34 -15.27 -5.74
CA PRO A 6 -20.05 -15.13 -5.03
C PRO A 6 -19.99 -13.85 -4.21
N VAL A 7 -19.29 -13.89 -3.06
CA VAL A 7 -19.01 -12.71 -2.23
C VAL A 7 -18.34 -11.61 -3.07
N ARG A 8 -18.92 -10.42 -3.10
CA ARG A 8 -18.40 -9.27 -3.85
C ARG A 8 -17.58 -8.37 -2.93
N LEU A 9 -16.43 -7.93 -3.43
CA LEU A 9 -15.53 -7.04 -2.72
C LEU A 9 -15.50 -5.65 -3.36
N LEU A 10 -15.60 -4.62 -2.53
CA LEU A 10 -15.35 -3.22 -2.88
C LEU A 10 -14.22 -2.72 -1.96
N SER A 11 -12.99 -2.79 -2.44
CA SER A 11 -11.80 -2.43 -1.66
C SER A 11 -11.30 -1.04 -2.04
N PHE A 12 -11.11 -0.18 -1.03
CA PHE A 12 -10.61 1.19 -1.18
C PHE A 12 -9.29 1.34 -0.42
N GLY A 13 -8.37 2.14 -0.98
CA GLY A 13 -7.14 2.54 -0.29
C GLY A 13 -5.91 1.70 -0.65
N CYS A 14 -5.24 1.12 0.34
CA CYS A 14 -3.89 0.60 0.23
C CYS A 14 -3.80 -0.90 -0.09
N ARG A 15 -2.57 -1.39 -0.34
CA ARG A 15 -2.26 -2.81 -0.58
C ARG A 15 -2.69 -3.71 0.59
N LEU A 16 -2.58 -3.18 1.83
CA LEU A 16 -3.05 -3.90 3.02
C LEU A 16 -4.56 -4.13 2.99
N ASN A 17 -5.35 -3.12 2.58
CA ASN A 17 -6.79 -3.32 2.37
C ASN A 17 -7.08 -4.37 1.29
N THR A 18 -6.24 -4.45 0.25
CA THR A 18 -6.39 -5.49 -0.78
C THR A 18 -6.17 -6.88 -0.20
N TYR A 19 -5.07 -7.09 0.54
CA TYR A 19 -4.81 -8.36 1.23
C TYR A 19 -5.98 -8.74 2.15
N GLU A 20 -6.40 -7.83 3.01
CA GLU A 20 -7.50 -8.06 3.95
C GLU A 20 -8.82 -8.36 3.24
N SER A 21 -9.08 -7.74 2.08
CA SER A 21 -10.28 -8.00 1.30
C SER A 21 -10.32 -9.44 0.78
N GLU A 22 -9.20 -9.97 0.28
CA GLU A 22 -9.14 -11.37 -0.16
C GLU A 22 -9.31 -12.33 1.03
N ALA A 23 -8.66 -12.04 2.17
CA ALA A 23 -8.86 -12.82 3.39
C ALA A 23 -10.34 -12.83 3.84
N MET A 24 -11.00 -11.68 3.82
CA MET A 24 -12.43 -11.58 4.15
C MET A 24 -13.32 -12.32 3.17
N ARG A 25 -12.98 -12.31 1.87
CA ARG A 25 -13.72 -13.09 0.86
C ARG A 25 -13.69 -14.58 1.20
N ASP A 26 -12.51 -15.12 1.50
CA ASP A 26 -12.33 -16.52 1.87
C ASP A 26 -13.11 -16.86 3.15
N LEU A 27 -12.99 -16.04 4.20
CA LEU A 27 -13.70 -16.21 5.46
C LEU A 27 -15.21 -16.17 5.29
N ALA A 28 -15.73 -15.18 4.56
CA ALA A 28 -17.16 -15.04 4.30
C ALA A 28 -17.71 -16.22 3.46
N SER A 29 -16.95 -16.65 2.46
CA SER A 29 -17.32 -17.81 1.62
C SER A 29 -17.38 -19.10 2.43
N LYS A 30 -16.38 -19.35 3.29
CA LYS A 30 -16.34 -20.51 4.20
C LYS A 30 -17.47 -20.49 5.23
N ALA A 31 -17.91 -19.31 5.65
CA ALA A 31 -19.05 -19.11 6.54
C ALA A 31 -20.41 -19.16 5.83
N GLY A 32 -20.46 -19.47 4.54
CA GLY A 32 -21.72 -19.55 3.78
C GLY A 32 -22.39 -18.21 3.50
N GLN A 33 -21.64 -17.09 3.60
CA GLN A 33 -22.15 -15.74 3.38
C GLN A 33 -22.16 -15.35 1.88
N GLY A 34 -22.72 -16.23 1.05
CA GLY A 34 -22.95 -15.93 -0.36
C GLY A 34 -23.80 -14.67 -0.54
N SER A 35 -23.69 -13.99 -1.68
CA SER A 35 -24.36 -12.72 -2.02
C SER A 35 -24.00 -11.51 -1.12
N ALA A 36 -23.08 -11.64 -0.16
CA ALA A 36 -22.62 -10.51 0.62
C ALA A 36 -21.75 -9.55 -0.21
N ILE A 37 -21.93 -8.24 0.01
CA ILE A 37 -21.08 -7.18 -0.55
C ILE A 37 -20.23 -6.62 0.60
N ILE A 38 -18.96 -6.90 0.58
CA ILE A 38 -18.02 -6.43 1.60
C ILE A 38 -17.35 -5.15 1.10
N VAL A 39 -17.46 -4.07 1.88
CA VAL A 39 -16.88 -2.76 1.55
C VAL A 39 -15.74 -2.47 2.54
N ASN A 40 -14.49 -2.58 2.07
CA ASN A 40 -13.31 -2.30 2.89
C ASN A 40 -12.87 -0.85 2.68
N THR A 41 -13.13 0.00 3.68
CA THR A 41 -13.00 1.46 3.59
C THR A 41 -11.61 1.97 3.92
N CYS A 42 -11.26 3.13 3.36
CA CYS A 42 -10.01 3.85 3.64
C CYS A 42 -10.32 5.20 4.34
N ALA A 43 -9.48 5.58 5.31
CA ALA A 43 -9.58 6.83 6.06
C ALA A 43 -8.49 7.85 5.68
N VAL A 44 -7.57 7.52 4.76
CA VAL A 44 -6.42 8.38 4.44
C VAL A 44 -6.84 9.70 3.83
N THR A 45 -7.83 9.69 2.92
CA THR A 45 -8.32 10.91 2.27
C THR A 45 -9.84 11.00 2.33
N ALA A 46 -10.37 12.23 2.38
CA ALA A 46 -11.80 12.48 2.29
C ALA A 46 -12.41 11.98 0.97
N GLU A 47 -11.62 12.00 -0.11
CA GLU A 47 -12.02 11.48 -1.41
C GLU A 47 -12.26 9.97 -1.39
N ALA A 48 -11.36 9.19 -0.76
CA ALA A 48 -11.55 7.75 -0.62
C ALA A 48 -12.83 7.41 0.17
N GLU A 49 -13.11 8.16 1.24
CA GLU A 49 -14.38 7.99 1.98
C GLU A 49 -15.60 8.36 1.13
N ARG A 50 -15.52 9.44 0.34
CA ARG A 50 -16.60 9.86 -0.57
C ARG A 50 -16.90 8.76 -1.59
N GLN A 51 -15.86 8.21 -2.20
CA GLN A 51 -15.98 7.10 -3.17
C GLN A 51 -16.60 5.85 -2.52
N ALA A 52 -16.18 5.47 -1.32
CA ALA A 52 -16.74 4.34 -0.59
C ALA A 52 -18.24 4.54 -0.30
N ARG A 53 -18.64 5.74 0.17
CA ARG A 53 -20.08 6.06 0.38
C ARG A 53 -20.89 6.01 -0.91
N GLN A 54 -20.34 6.49 -2.03
CA GLN A 54 -21.01 6.39 -3.34
C GLN A 54 -21.16 4.94 -3.79
N ALA A 55 -20.11 4.13 -3.60
CA ALA A 55 -20.15 2.71 -3.96
C ALA A 55 -21.19 1.93 -3.13
N ILE A 56 -21.30 2.20 -1.82
CA ILE A 56 -22.34 1.60 -0.95
C ILE A 56 -23.72 1.95 -1.47
N ARG A 57 -24.01 3.24 -1.74
CA ARG A 57 -25.32 3.67 -2.26
C ARG A 57 -25.63 3.03 -3.61
N LYS A 58 -24.62 2.90 -4.48
CA LYS A 58 -24.79 2.20 -5.76
C LYS A 58 -25.06 0.72 -5.55
N ALA A 59 -24.28 0.05 -4.70
CA ALA A 59 -24.44 -1.37 -4.40
C ALA A 59 -25.86 -1.67 -3.86
N HIS A 60 -26.37 -0.83 -2.97
CA HIS A 60 -27.73 -0.95 -2.42
C HIS A 60 -28.81 -0.80 -3.48
N ARG A 61 -28.70 0.18 -4.40
CA ARG A 61 -29.67 0.36 -5.49
C ARG A 61 -29.65 -0.78 -6.49
N ASP A 62 -28.45 -1.23 -6.86
CA ASP A 62 -28.26 -2.24 -7.90
C ASP A 62 -28.56 -3.67 -7.38
N ASN A 63 -28.53 -3.88 -6.06
CA ASN A 63 -28.74 -5.19 -5.42
C ASN A 63 -29.57 -5.03 -4.13
N PRO A 64 -30.90 -4.80 -4.22
CA PRO A 64 -31.74 -4.49 -3.05
C PRO A 64 -31.80 -5.59 -1.97
N GLY A 65 -31.51 -6.85 -2.35
CA GLY A 65 -31.50 -8.00 -1.43
C GLY A 65 -30.12 -8.40 -0.91
N ALA A 66 -29.05 -7.70 -1.31
CA ALA A 66 -27.70 -8.06 -0.89
C ALA A 66 -27.38 -7.52 0.51
N ARG A 67 -26.68 -8.33 1.31
CA ARG A 67 -26.14 -7.94 2.61
C ARG A 67 -24.92 -7.04 2.40
N ILE A 68 -24.98 -5.77 2.79
CA ILE A 68 -23.83 -4.87 2.70
C ILE A 68 -23.12 -4.81 4.05
N ILE A 69 -21.88 -5.28 4.08
CA ILE A 69 -21.03 -5.32 5.27
C ILE A 69 -19.91 -4.30 5.08
N VAL A 70 -19.80 -3.34 5.98
CA VAL A 70 -18.78 -2.28 5.89
C VAL A 70 -17.70 -2.50 6.93
N THR A 71 -16.44 -2.33 6.53
CA THR A 71 -15.28 -2.45 7.40
C THR A 71 -14.15 -1.52 6.95
N GLY A 72 -12.98 -1.62 7.55
CA GLY A 72 -11.80 -0.84 7.18
C GLY A 72 -11.58 0.38 8.06
N CYS A 73 -10.56 1.18 7.71
CA CYS A 73 -10.09 2.26 8.59
C CYS A 73 -11.13 3.33 8.86
N ALA A 74 -11.93 3.74 7.86
CA ALA A 74 -12.95 4.76 8.08
C ALA A 74 -14.14 4.23 8.88
N ALA A 75 -14.51 2.97 8.67
CA ALA A 75 -15.53 2.29 9.46
C ALA A 75 -15.12 2.09 10.92
N GLN A 76 -13.85 1.78 11.18
CA GLN A 76 -13.31 1.67 12.53
C GLN A 76 -13.35 3.02 13.29
N ILE A 77 -13.01 4.12 12.61
CA ILE A 77 -12.93 5.46 13.23
C ILE A 77 -14.31 6.03 13.54
N ALA A 78 -15.30 5.78 12.70
CA ALA A 78 -16.63 6.37 12.84
C ALA A 78 -17.73 5.35 12.49
N PRO A 79 -17.88 4.25 13.25
CA PRO A 79 -18.78 3.13 12.89
C PRO A 79 -20.22 3.57 12.69
N ASP A 80 -20.75 4.45 13.56
CA ASP A 80 -22.16 4.90 13.50
C ASP A 80 -22.47 5.65 12.20
N LYS A 81 -21.50 6.43 11.67
CA LYS A 81 -21.68 7.15 10.39
C LYS A 81 -21.80 6.20 9.20
N TRP A 82 -21.17 5.03 9.29
CA TRP A 82 -21.25 4.02 8.23
C TRP A 82 -22.46 3.12 8.40
N ALA A 83 -22.82 2.78 9.63
CA ALA A 83 -24.05 2.02 9.95
C ALA A 83 -25.32 2.76 9.53
N ALA A 84 -25.33 4.09 9.61
CA ALA A 84 -26.47 4.92 9.21
C ALA A 84 -26.66 5.02 7.68
N LEU A 85 -25.79 4.46 6.85
CA LEU A 85 -25.93 4.50 5.39
C LEU A 85 -27.03 3.51 4.93
N PRO A 86 -27.87 3.89 3.95
CA PRO A 86 -28.89 3.01 3.41
C PRO A 86 -28.32 1.68 2.91
N GLY A 87 -28.94 0.57 3.32
CA GLY A 87 -28.55 -0.78 2.91
C GLY A 87 -27.36 -1.38 3.66
N VAL A 88 -26.70 -0.65 4.55
CA VAL A 88 -25.67 -1.22 5.42
C VAL A 88 -26.32 -2.03 6.52
N GLU A 89 -26.05 -3.33 6.52
CA GLU A 89 -26.58 -4.26 7.53
C GLU A 89 -25.66 -4.33 8.74
N ARG A 90 -24.32 -4.27 8.50
CA ARG A 90 -23.34 -4.44 9.58
C ARG A 90 -22.07 -3.64 9.33
N VAL A 91 -21.48 -3.14 10.43
CA VAL A 91 -20.13 -2.59 10.46
C VAL A 91 -19.24 -3.50 11.30
N ILE A 92 -18.10 -3.93 10.73
CA ILE A 92 -17.11 -4.80 11.40
C ILE A 92 -15.81 -4.00 11.60
N GLY A 93 -15.28 -4.01 12.82
CA GLY A 93 -14.03 -3.35 13.15
C GLY A 93 -12.80 -4.03 12.54
N ASN A 94 -11.69 -3.29 12.49
CA ASN A 94 -10.42 -3.80 11.97
C ASN A 94 -9.79 -4.90 12.84
N ALA A 95 -10.11 -4.95 14.15
CA ALA A 95 -9.65 -6.01 15.04
C ALA A 95 -10.36 -7.35 14.79
N ASP A 96 -11.57 -7.32 14.23
CA ASP A 96 -12.45 -8.48 14.16
C ASP A 96 -12.63 -9.02 12.74
N LYS A 97 -12.40 -8.20 11.71
CA LYS A 97 -12.69 -8.54 10.30
C LYS A 97 -11.93 -9.77 9.75
N LEU A 98 -10.80 -10.15 10.36
CA LEU A 98 -10.02 -11.33 9.96
C LEU A 98 -10.22 -12.54 10.89
N LYS A 99 -11.20 -12.47 11.82
CA LYS A 99 -11.54 -13.58 12.70
C LYS A 99 -12.64 -14.44 12.07
N PRO A 100 -12.46 -15.77 11.95
CA PRO A 100 -13.48 -16.66 11.35
C PRO A 100 -14.83 -16.59 12.08
N GLU A 101 -14.82 -16.50 13.43
CA GLU A 101 -16.01 -16.43 14.27
C GLU A 101 -16.88 -15.19 13.96
N THR A 102 -16.28 -14.08 13.52
CA THR A 102 -17.03 -12.88 13.14
C THR A 102 -17.92 -13.13 11.93
N TRP A 103 -17.45 -13.89 10.96
CA TRP A 103 -18.19 -14.25 9.75
C TRP A 103 -19.23 -15.33 9.99
N ALA A 104 -18.93 -16.28 10.88
CA ALA A 104 -19.89 -17.31 11.29
C ALA A 104 -21.07 -16.74 12.11
N ALA A 105 -20.87 -15.62 12.82
CA ALA A 105 -21.85 -14.97 13.68
C ALA A 105 -22.59 -13.79 13.01
N LEU A 106 -22.57 -13.66 11.67
CA LEU A 106 -23.20 -12.53 10.99
C LEU A 106 -24.73 -12.46 11.16
N ASP A 107 -25.39 -13.57 11.49
CA ASP A 107 -26.85 -13.60 11.74
C ASP A 107 -27.19 -13.26 13.21
N ALA A 108 -26.20 -13.21 14.10
CA ALA A 108 -26.40 -12.75 15.48
C ALA A 108 -26.60 -11.21 15.53
N PRO A 109 -27.17 -10.64 16.59
CA PRO A 109 -27.24 -9.18 16.76
C PRO A 109 -25.90 -8.49 16.59
N PRO A 110 -25.84 -7.27 15.97
CA PRO A 110 -24.59 -6.54 15.80
C PRO A 110 -23.92 -6.24 17.13
N ALA A 111 -22.64 -6.63 17.26
CA ALA A 111 -21.82 -6.21 18.38
C ALA A 111 -21.22 -4.82 18.10
N PRO A 112 -20.96 -3.99 19.11
CA PRO A 112 -20.20 -2.76 18.97
C PRO A 112 -18.81 -3.02 18.35
N VAL A 113 -18.34 -2.08 17.55
CA VAL A 113 -16.97 -2.14 17.00
C VAL A 113 -15.96 -2.06 18.13
N SER A 114 -15.06 -3.04 18.21
CA SER A 114 -14.04 -3.16 19.26
C SER A 114 -13.09 -1.96 19.25
N ASP A 115 -12.59 -1.57 20.45
CA ASP A 115 -11.55 -0.55 20.54
C ASP A 115 -10.24 -1.07 19.92
N ILE A 116 -9.86 -0.48 18.81
CA ILE A 116 -8.65 -0.86 18.07
C ILE A 116 -7.37 -0.56 18.87
N MET A 117 -7.40 0.37 19.80
CA MET A 117 -6.25 0.71 20.66
C MET A 117 -5.94 -0.40 21.68
N ALA A 118 -6.88 -1.27 21.96
CA ALA A 118 -6.70 -2.45 22.81
C ALA A 118 -6.11 -3.66 22.07
N ALA A 119 -6.04 -3.63 20.74
CA ALA A 119 -5.52 -4.74 19.95
C ALA A 119 -4.03 -5.00 20.24
N ARG A 120 -3.66 -6.25 20.51
CA ARG A 120 -2.27 -6.67 20.83
C ARG A 120 -1.71 -7.64 19.80
N GLU A 121 -2.56 -8.31 19.04
CA GLU A 121 -2.18 -9.33 18.08
C GLU A 121 -2.67 -8.97 16.69
N THR A 122 -2.01 -9.51 15.68
CA THR A 122 -2.44 -9.45 14.29
C THR A 122 -2.90 -10.84 13.88
N ALA A 123 -4.16 -10.97 13.48
CA ALA A 123 -4.67 -12.23 12.95
C ALA A 123 -3.88 -12.60 11.69
N ALA A 124 -3.19 -13.74 11.72
CA ALA A 124 -2.60 -14.33 10.54
C ALA A 124 -3.70 -15.05 9.75
N HIS A 125 -3.82 -14.76 8.47
CA HIS A 125 -4.73 -15.47 7.57
C HIS A 125 -3.97 -15.86 6.31
N LEU A 126 -4.06 -17.12 5.91
CA LEU A 126 -3.44 -17.60 4.68
C LEU A 126 -4.31 -17.22 3.49
N VAL A 127 -3.80 -16.31 2.67
CA VAL A 127 -4.41 -15.92 1.40
C VAL A 127 -3.65 -16.60 0.27
N THR A 128 -4.31 -17.50 -0.43
CA THR A 128 -3.70 -18.27 -1.53
C THR A 128 -4.04 -17.74 -2.90
N GLU A 129 -5.00 -16.82 -2.99
CA GLU A 129 -5.44 -16.24 -4.26
C GLU A 129 -5.68 -14.73 -4.13
N PHE A 130 -5.20 -13.99 -5.11
CA PHE A 130 -5.48 -12.58 -5.32
C PHE A 130 -6.16 -12.43 -6.67
N ALA A 131 -7.49 -12.43 -6.69
CA ALA A 131 -8.27 -12.46 -7.92
C ALA A 131 -7.85 -11.38 -8.92
N GLY A 132 -7.46 -11.81 -10.13
CA GLY A 132 -7.04 -10.94 -11.23
C GLY A 132 -5.70 -10.21 -10.98
N ARG A 133 -4.83 -10.71 -10.09
CA ARG A 133 -3.52 -10.12 -9.80
C ARG A 133 -2.40 -11.11 -10.03
N ALA A 134 -1.33 -10.65 -10.67
CA ALA A 134 -0.13 -11.45 -10.93
C ALA A 134 0.89 -11.43 -9.77
N ARG A 135 0.74 -10.50 -8.82
CA ARG A 135 1.57 -10.41 -7.61
C ARG A 135 0.73 -10.52 -6.36
N ALA A 136 1.29 -11.16 -5.33
CA ALA A 136 0.65 -11.34 -4.05
C ALA A 136 1.06 -10.23 -3.05
N PHE A 137 0.15 -9.84 -2.17
CA PHE A 137 0.46 -8.99 -1.03
C PHE A 137 0.56 -9.83 0.23
N VAL A 138 1.59 -9.61 1.02
CA VAL A 138 1.83 -10.33 2.28
C VAL A 138 1.88 -9.35 3.42
N GLN A 139 0.91 -9.43 4.31
CA GLN A 139 0.89 -8.60 5.50
C GLN A 139 2.01 -9.06 6.44
N VAL A 140 2.90 -8.14 6.80
CA VAL A 140 3.98 -8.40 7.77
C VAL A 140 3.84 -7.55 9.03
N GLN A 141 3.07 -6.44 8.96
CA GLN A 141 2.93 -5.50 10.05
C GLN A 141 1.55 -4.81 9.97
N GLN A 142 0.99 -4.43 11.10
CA GLN A 142 -0.29 -3.75 11.25
C GLN A 142 -0.19 -2.64 12.30
N GLY A 143 -0.98 -1.57 12.13
CA GLY A 143 -0.98 -0.45 13.08
C GLY A 143 0.24 0.47 12.95
N CYS A 144 0.30 1.53 13.77
CA CYS A 144 1.42 2.48 13.78
C CYS A 144 1.47 3.25 15.10
N ASP A 145 2.64 3.33 15.73
CA ASP A 145 2.85 4.05 16.98
C ASP A 145 3.23 5.52 16.76
N HIS A 146 3.50 5.91 15.50
CA HIS A 146 3.76 7.30 15.17
C HIS A 146 2.50 8.14 15.31
N ARG A 147 2.71 9.41 15.65
CA ARG A 147 1.63 10.39 15.84
C ARG A 147 1.87 11.59 14.93
N CYS A 148 2.01 11.31 13.62
CA CYS A 148 2.10 12.36 12.60
C CYS A 148 0.86 13.25 12.68
N THR A 149 1.04 14.57 12.63
CA THR A 149 -0.02 15.55 12.94
C THR A 149 -1.21 15.53 11.99
N PHE A 150 -1.07 14.92 10.83
CA PHE A 150 -2.10 14.82 9.78
C PHE A 150 -2.76 13.44 9.68
N CYS A 151 -2.24 12.46 10.43
CA CYS A 151 -2.55 11.05 10.19
C CYS A 151 -3.61 10.52 11.16
N VAL A 152 -4.62 9.84 10.62
CA VAL A 152 -5.68 9.16 11.38
C VAL A 152 -5.48 7.65 11.44
N ILE A 153 -4.45 7.11 10.81
CA ILE A 153 -4.23 5.67 10.70
C ILE A 153 -4.11 4.98 12.06
N PRO A 154 -3.43 5.52 13.09
CA PRO A 154 -3.41 4.89 14.41
C PRO A 154 -4.80 4.66 15.01
N PHE A 155 -5.75 5.54 14.75
CA PHE A 155 -7.13 5.40 15.23
C PHE A 155 -7.95 4.38 14.43
N GLY A 156 -7.56 4.11 13.19
CA GLY A 156 -8.18 3.06 12.37
C GLY A 156 -7.50 1.70 12.46
N ARG A 157 -6.22 1.65 12.85
CA ARG A 157 -5.39 0.44 12.79
C ARG A 157 -4.79 0.03 14.15
N GLY A 158 -4.85 0.90 15.14
CA GLY A 158 -4.29 0.65 16.48
C GLY A 158 -2.77 0.73 16.56
N PRO A 159 -2.19 0.21 17.66
CA PRO A 159 -0.76 0.15 17.88
C PRO A 159 -0.03 -0.71 16.84
N SER A 160 1.28 -0.50 16.69
CA SER A 160 2.14 -1.33 15.84
C SER A 160 2.15 -2.78 16.31
N ARG A 161 1.96 -3.71 15.40
CA ARG A 161 1.97 -5.15 15.64
C ARG A 161 2.57 -5.86 14.44
N SER A 162 3.47 -6.79 14.71
CA SER A 162 4.19 -7.55 13.69
C SER A 162 3.63 -8.94 13.52
N VAL A 163 3.69 -9.48 12.31
CA VAL A 163 3.35 -10.88 12.04
C VAL A 163 4.58 -11.74 12.32
N PRO A 164 4.46 -12.85 13.08
CA PRO A 164 5.59 -13.75 13.34
C PRO A 164 6.22 -14.28 12.06
N ILE A 165 7.56 -14.39 12.03
CA ILE A 165 8.33 -14.82 10.83
C ILE A 165 7.83 -16.16 10.28
N GLY A 166 7.51 -17.14 11.16
CA GLY A 166 6.98 -18.44 10.74
C GLY A 166 5.71 -18.31 9.92
N ALA A 167 4.75 -17.47 10.34
CA ALA A 167 3.52 -17.24 9.61
C ALA A 167 3.75 -16.55 8.24
N ILE A 168 4.73 -15.63 8.16
CA ILE A 168 5.13 -15.02 6.89
C ILE A 168 5.71 -16.07 5.94
N VAL A 169 6.57 -16.96 6.44
CA VAL A 169 7.17 -18.05 5.65
C VAL A 169 6.09 -19.02 5.13
N GLU A 170 5.16 -19.43 5.99
CA GLU A 170 4.02 -20.28 5.58
C GLU A 170 3.17 -19.62 4.49
N GLN A 171 2.85 -18.35 4.66
CA GLN A 171 2.10 -17.57 3.68
C GLN A 171 2.84 -17.50 2.34
N LEU A 172 4.14 -17.23 2.35
CA LEU A 172 4.94 -17.14 1.11
C LEU A 172 5.09 -18.49 0.42
N ARG A 173 5.26 -19.59 1.17
CA ARG A 173 5.28 -20.96 0.61
C ARG A 173 3.95 -21.32 -0.06
N ALA A 174 2.83 -20.98 0.58
CA ALA A 174 1.50 -21.21 0.01
C ALA A 174 1.32 -20.42 -1.30
N LEU A 175 1.77 -19.17 -1.35
CA LEU A 175 1.71 -18.35 -2.56
C LEU A 175 2.61 -18.86 -3.69
N VAL A 176 3.84 -19.27 -3.37
CA VAL A 176 4.75 -19.90 -4.36
C VAL A 176 4.13 -21.18 -4.92
N ALA A 177 3.56 -22.04 -4.05
CA ALA A 177 2.86 -23.25 -4.45
C ALA A 177 1.63 -22.97 -5.33
N ALA A 178 0.96 -21.83 -5.12
CA ALA A 178 -0.13 -21.34 -5.96
C ALA A 178 0.33 -20.66 -7.27
N GLY A 179 1.65 -20.59 -7.53
CA GLY A 179 2.22 -20.09 -8.78
C GLY A 179 2.61 -18.61 -8.78
N TYR A 180 2.49 -17.90 -7.65
CA TYR A 180 2.92 -16.51 -7.56
C TYR A 180 4.44 -16.39 -7.62
N ARG A 181 4.95 -15.50 -8.46
CA ARG A 181 6.37 -15.27 -8.70
C ARG A 181 6.89 -13.96 -8.11
N GLU A 182 5.99 -13.07 -7.65
CA GLU A 182 6.35 -11.85 -6.95
C GLU A 182 5.46 -11.67 -5.71
N ALA A 183 6.08 -11.45 -4.56
CA ALA A 183 5.42 -11.09 -3.32
C ALA A 183 5.80 -9.67 -2.89
N VAL A 184 4.82 -8.90 -2.39
CA VAL A 184 5.03 -7.55 -1.86
C VAL A 184 4.76 -7.59 -0.37
N LEU A 185 5.80 -7.40 0.45
CA LEU A 185 5.66 -7.24 1.89
C LEU A 185 4.93 -5.93 2.18
N THR A 186 3.81 -6.01 2.88
CA THR A 186 2.94 -4.86 3.11
C THR A 186 2.57 -4.71 4.59
N GLY A 187 2.37 -3.48 4.98
CA GLY A 187 1.96 -3.08 6.32
C GLY A 187 1.56 -1.62 6.34
N VAL A 188 1.35 -1.10 7.52
CA VAL A 188 1.11 0.34 7.76
C VAL A 188 2.44 1.08 7.87
N ASP A 189 3.39 0.48 8.58
CA ASP A 189 4.73 1.00 8.84
C ASP A 189 5.70 -0.19 8.92
N VAL A 190 6.07 -0.72 7.75
CA VAL A 190 6.85 -1.97 7.68
C VAL A 190 8.25 -1.84 8.27
N THR A 191 8.80 -0.62 8.29
CA THR A 191 10.12 -0.35 8.88
C THR A 191 10.13 -0.51 10.40
N SER A 192 8.98 -0.33 11.07
CA SER A 192 8.79 -0.59 12.50
C SER A 192 8.51 -2.07 12.83
N TYR A 193 8.88 -3.02 11.96
CA TYR A 193 8.66 -4.45 12.18
C TYR A 193 9.52 -4.98 13.33
N GLY A 194 8.92 -5.75 14.24
CA GLY A 194 9.57 -6.72 15.11
C GLY A 194 9.71 -6.41 16.60
N PRO A 195 9.64 -5.14 17.09
CA PRO A 195 9.83 -4.85 18.53
C PRO A 195 8.89 -5.60 19.48
N ASP A 196 7.71 -5.95 19.00
CA ASP A 196 6.66 -6.69 19.75
C ASP A 196 6.83 -8.22 19.66
N LEU A 197 7.79 -8.73 18.86
CA LEU A 197 8.06 -10.14 18.73
C LEU A 197 9.21 -10.62 19.62
N PRO A 198 9.25 -11.90 20.01
CA PRO A 198 10.38 -12.48 20.73
C PRO A 198 11.70 -12.25 20.01
N GLY A 199 12.69 -11.70 20.73
CA GLY A 199 14.01 -11.37 20.20
C GLY A 199 14.05 -10.12 19.31
N SER A 200 12.95 -9.38 19.22
CA SER A 200 12.83 -8.08 18.51
C SER A 200 13.57 -8.03 17.18
N PRO A 201 13.25 -8.94 16.22
CA PRO A 201 13.93 -9.01 14.93
C PRO A 201 13.65 -7.74 14.12
N THR A 202 14.65 -7.22 13.41
CA THR A 202 14.46 -6.09 12.48
C THR A 202 13.80 -6.54 11.17
N LEU A 203 13.35 -5.56 10.36
CA LEU A 203 12.81 -5.82 9.02
C LEU A 203 13.82 -6.58 8.16
N GLY A 204 15.09 -6.14 8.12
CA GLY A 204 16.14 -6.78 7.34
C GLY A 204 16.41 -8.22 7.80
N GLN A 205 16.44 -8.47 9.11
CA GLN A 205 16.59 -9.83 9.67
C GLN A 205 15.41 -10.73 9.29
N MET A 206 14.19 -10.22 9.32
CA MET A 206 13.01 -10.96 8.88
C MET A 206 13.12 -11.32 7.40
N ILE A 207 13.43 -10.34 6.52
CA ILE A 207 13.54 -10.57 5.08
C ILE A 207 14.64 -11.59 4.77
N ARG A 208 15.80 -11.49 5.40
CA ARG A 208 16.90 -12.45 5.24
C ARG A 208 16.46 -13.89 5.58
N ARG A 209 15.76 -14.06 6.71
CA ARG A 209 15.25 -15.39 7.12
C ARG A 209 14.18 -15.90 6.16
N VAL A 210 13.27 -15.05 5.73
CA VAL A 210 12.22 -15.38 4.78
C VAL A 210 12.82 -15.86 3.45
N LEU A 211 13.77 -15.12 2.89
CA LEU A 211 14.42 -15.46 1.63
C LEU A 211 15.27 -16.74 1.71
N ALA A 212 15.86 -17.03 2.89
CA ALA A 212 16.56 -18.29 3.13
C ALA A 212 15.61 -19.49 3.24
N LEU A 213 14.40 -19.31 3.82
CA LEU A 213 13.42 -20.38 4.06
C LEU A 213 12.45 -20.59 2.89
N VAL A 214 12.40 -19.65 1.93
CA VAL A 214 11.59 -19.72 0.71
C VAL A 214 12.48 -19.42 -0.50
N PRO A 215 13.45 -20.29 -0.82
CA PRO A 215 14.40 -20.07 -1.92
C PRO A 215 13.73 -20.04 -3.30
N GLU A 216 12.54 -20.63 -3.42
CA GLU A 216 11.78 -20.70 -4.67
C GLU A 216 11.06 -19.39 -5.02
N LEU A 217 10.98 -18.40 -4.10
CA LEU A 217 10.38 -17.10 -4.40
C LEU A 217 11.30 -16.28 -5.31
N PRO A 218 10.93 -15.98 -6.58
CA PRO A 218 11.84 -15.30 -7.49
C PRO A 218 11.99 -13.81 -7.19
N ARG A 219 10.92 -13.14 -6.68
CA ARG A 219 10.90 -11.70 -6.47
C ARG A 219 10.22 -11.31 -5.17
N LEU A 220 10.91 -10.50 -4.39
CA LEU A 220 10.39 -9.86 -3.19
C LEU A 220 10.43 -8.34 -3.37
N ARG A 221 9.35 -7.68 -3.02
CA ARG A 221 9.23 -6.22 -3.08
C ARG A 221 8.76 -5.67 -1.74
N LEU A 222 9.19 -4.47 -1.41
CA LEU A 222 8.78 -3.78 -0.20
C LEU A 222 7.68 -2.75 -0.52
N SER A 223 6.76 -2.56 0.41
CA SER A 223 5.89 -1.38 0.42
C SER A 223 6.67 -0.16 0.90
N SER A 224 5.95 0.95 1.21
CA SER A 224 6.59 2.21 1.59
C SER A 224 7.45 2.08 2.85
N LEU A 225 8.67 2.65 2.80
CA LEU A 225 9.64 2.67 3.88
C LEU A 225 9.73 4.06 4.51
N ASP A 226 9.91 4.11 5.82
CA ASP A 226 10.32 5.35 6.51
C ASP A 226 11.84 5.53 6.37
N PRO A 227 12.34 6.71 5.97
CA PRO A 227 13.74 6.91 5.67
C PRO A 227 14.72 6.66 6.82
N VAL A 228 14.29 6.81 8.08
CA VAL A 228 15.18 6.71 9.24
C VAL A 228 15.27 5.32 9.87
N GLU A 229 14.49 4.36 9.39
CA GLU A 229 14.40 3.02 10.01
C GLU A 229 14.97 1.90 9.13
N VAL A 230 15.81 2.23 8.16
CA VAL A 230 16.48 1.22 7.33
C VAL A 230 17.66 0.63 8.11
N ASP A 231 17.50 -0.62 8.56
CA ASP A 231 18.51 -1.33 9.36
C ASP A 231 19.68 -1.89 8.51
N GLU A 232 20.79 -2.26 9.16
CA GLU A 232 22.00 -2.73 8.48
C GLU A 232 21.81 -4.05 7.71
N ASP A 233 20.96 -4.97 8.20
CA ASP A 233 20.63 -6.19 7.44
C ASP A 233 19.86 -5.85 6.17
N LEU A 234 18.94 -4.84 6.21
CA LEU A 234 18.23 -4.37 5.03
C LEU A 234 19.19 -3.68 4.03
N TRP A 235 20.18 -2.91 4.50
CA TRP A 235 21.22 -2.33 3.64
C TRP A 235 22.02 -3.40 2.90
N ARG A 236 22.39 -4.49 3.58
CA ARG A 236 23.08 -5.63 2.95
C ARG A 236 22.20 -6.30 1.90
N LEU A 237 20.92 -6.51 2.20
CA LEU A 237 19.98 -7.10 1.24
C LEU A 237 19.79 -6.20 -0.01
N ILE A 238 19.72 -4.88 0.17
CA ILE A 238 19.66 -3.93 -0.96
C ILE A 238 20.92 -4.09 -1.84
N ALA A 239 22.10 -4.26 -1.23
CA ALA A 239 23.36 -4.40 -1.96
C ALA A 239 23.50 -5.74 -2.67
N GLU A 240 23.09 -6.85 -2.05
CA GLU A 240 23.58 -8.19 -2.39
C GLU A 240 22.47 -9.16 -2.84
N GLU A 241 21.19 -8.92 -2.47
CA GLU A 241 20.12 -9.89 -2.75
C GLU A 241 19.40 -9.57 -4.07
N PRO A 242 19.61 -10.36 -5.14
CA PRO A 242 19.03 -10.09 -6.45
C PRO A 242 17.50 -10.29 -6.47
N ARG A 243 16.93 -11.08 -5.56
CA ARG A 243 15.49 -11.30 -5.45
C ARG A 243 14.76 -10.14 -4.76
N LEU A 244 15.49 -9.28 -4.03
CA LEU A 244 14.94 -8.02 -3.56
C LEU A 244 14.91 -7.02 -4.72
N MET A 245 13.71 -6.65 -5.16
CA MET A 245 13.56 -5.80 -6.34
C MET A 245 14.18 -4.42 -6.16
N PRO A 246 14.88 -3.89 -7.19
CA PRO A 246 15.66 -2.64 -7.12
C PRO A 246 14.76 -1.39 -7.19
N HIS A 247 13.72 -1.37 -6.39
CA HIS A 247 12.81 -0.24 -6.26
C HIS A 247 12.41 -0.04 -4.81
N LEU A 248 12.68 1.13 -4.26
CA LEU A 248 12.24 1.54 -2.93
C LEU A 248 11.22 2.67 -3.05
N HIS A 249 10.10 2.52 -2.36
CA HIS A 249 9.11 3.58 -2.22
C HIS A 249 9.24 4.23 -0.84
N LEU A 250 9.43 5.54 -0.79
CA LEU A 250 9.78 6.26 0.43
C LEU A 250 8.62 7.13 0.91
N SER A 251 8.30 7.04 2.20
CA SER A 251 7.30 7.89 2.86
C SER A 251 7.90 9.25 3.23
N LEU A 252 8.32 10.06 2.23
CA LEU A 252 9.02 11.34 2.45
C LEU A 252 8.08 12.44 2.93
N GLN A 253 6.87 12.50 2.47
CA GLN A 253 5.78 13.41 2.79
C GLN A 253 6.05 14.87 2.36
N HIS A 254 7.25 15.44 2.56
CA HIS A 254 7.57 16.83 2.21
C HIS A 254 9.07 17.06 2.05
N GLY A 255 9.47 18.13 1.34
CA GLY A 255 10.86 18.51 1.13
C GLY A 255 11.39 19.59 2.09
N SER A 256 10.54 20.23 2.87
CA SER A 256 10.92 21.29 3.81
C SER A 256 11.04 20.78 5.24
N ASP A 257 12.18 21.01 5.88
CA ASP A 257 12.43 20.60 7.26
C ASP A 257 11.44 21.21 8.25
N LEU A 258 11.01 22.47 8.03
CA LEU A 258 10.02 23.12 8.89
C LEU A 258 8.65 22.44 8.77
N ILE A 259 8.24 22.06 7.56
CA ILE A 259 6.98 21.36 7.35
C ILE A 259 7.09 19.92 7.89
N LEU A 260 8.19 19.22 7.67
CA LEU A 260 8.43 17.90 8.25
C LEU A 260 8.33 17.91 9.78
N LYS A 261 8.88 18.93 10.45
CA LYS A 261 8.71 19.14 11.90
C LYS A 261 7.26 19.39 12.29
N ARG A 262 6.52 20.21 11.53
CA ARG A 262 5.07 20.43 11.76
C ARG A 262 4.24 19.17 11.53
N MET A 263 4.63 18.34 10.57
CA MET A 263 4.07 17.01 10.34
C MET A 263 4.44 16.01 11.46
N LYS A 264 5.40 16.34 12.32
CA LYS A 264 5.99 15.45 13.32
C LYS A 264 6.67 14.24 12.68
N ARG A 265 7.38 14.47 11.55
CA ARG A 265 8.24 13.47 10.91
C ARG A 265 9.58 13.37 11.64
N ARG A 266 10.21 12.22 11.55
CA ARG A 266 11.46 11.90 12.25
C ARG A 266 12.70 12.15 11.39
N HIS A 267 12.54 12.23 10.07
CA HIS A 267 13.59 12.55 9.12
C HIS A 267 13.54 14.04 8.73
N LEU A 268 14.67 14.53 8.28
CA LEU A 268 14.83 15.82 7.63
C LEU A 268 15.12 15.62 6.14
N ARG A 269 15.12 16.70 5.37
CA ARG A 269 15.46 16.68 3.94
C ARG A 269 16.83 16.00 3.69
N ALA A 270 17.83 16.34 4.49
CA ALA A 270 19.18 15.78 4.36
C ALA A 270 19.20 14.25 4.54
N ASP A 271 18.39 13.71 5.44
CA ASP A 271 18.30 12.26 5.68
C ASP A 271 17.75 11.53 4.46
N ALA A 272 16.73 12.10 3.79
CA ALA A 272 16.17 11.53 2.57
C ALA A 272 17.20 11.50 1.43
N ILE A 273 17.97 12.58 1.26
CA ILE A 273 19.03 12.67 0.25
C ILE A 273 20.14 11.66 0.56
N ALA A 274 20.61 11.61 1.81
CA ALA A 274 21.65 10.69 2.24
C ALA A 274 21.26 9.20 2.06
N LEU A 275 19.99 8.87 2.33
CA LEU A 275 19.45 7.52 2.07
C LEU A 275 19.53 7.19 0.58
N ALA A 276 19.05 8.09 -0.29
CA ALA A 276 19.05 7.87 -1.74
C ALA A 276 20.48 7.70 -2.28
N GLU A 277 21.42 8.53 -1.82
CA GLU A 277 22.83 8.42 -2.17
C GLU A 277 23.46 7.10 -1.67
N LYS A 278 23.19 6.71 -0.40
CA LYS A 278 23.71 5.45 0.15
C LYS A 278 23.17 4.26 -0.65
N ALA A 279 21.88 4.23 -0.93
CA ALA A 279 21.28 3.13 -1.70
C ALA A 279 21.88 3.02 -3.10
N ARG A 280 22.12 4.14 -3.82
CA ARG A 280 22.75 4.12 -5.15
C ARG A 280 24.23 3.71 -5.10
N ARG A 281 24.97 4.07 -4.07
CA ARG A 281 26.34 3.57 -3.91
C ARG A 281 26.37 2.05 -3.75
N LEU A 282 25.38 1.47 -3.07
CA LEU A 282 25.26 0.03 -2.83
C LEU A 282 24.68 -0.71 -4.04
N ARG A 283 23.68 -0.13 -4.70
CA ARG A 283 22.99 -0.68 -5.85
C ARG A 283 22.74 0.42 -6.88
N PRO A 284 23.63 0.63 -7.86
CA PRO A 284 23.61 1.77 -8.79
C PRO A 284 22.34 1.86 -9.65
N ASP A 285 21.67 0.74 -9.92
CA ASP A 285 20.45 0.63 -10.71
C ASP A 285 19.16 0.85 -9.90
N ILE A 286 19.25 1.12 -8.58
CA ILE A 286 18.07 1.28 -7.73
C ILE A 286 17.25 2.49 -8.12
N VAL A 287 15.91 2.33 -8.12
CA VAL A 287 14.93 3.36 -8.49
C VAL A 287 14.10 3.75 -7.27
N PHE A 288 13.74 5.02 -7.17
CA PHE A 288 12.95 5.54 -6.06
C PHE A 288 11.58 6.02 -6.48
N GLY A 289 10.57 5.59 -5.71
CA GLY A 289 9.28 6.25 -5.63
C GLY A 289 9.13 7.00 -4.30
N ALA A 290 8.19 7.95 -4.22
CA ALA A 290 7.90 8.61 -2.96
C ALA A 290 6.45 9.06 -2.84
N ASP A 291 5.93 9.04 -1.59
CA ASP A 291 4.70 9.74 -1.22
C ASP A 291 5.04 11.18 -0.81
N LEU A 292 4.37 12.17 -1.43
CA LEU A 292 4.52 13.59 -1.15
C LEU A 292 3.17 14.27 -0.97
N ILE A 293 3.06 15.14 0.03
CA ILE A 293 1.87 15.94 0.33
C ILE A 293 2.13 17.39 -0.06
N ALA A 294 1.26 17.97 -0.90
CA ALA A 294 1.30 19.36 -1.28
C ALA A 294 0.18 20.17 -0.58
N GLY A 295 0.49 21.38 -0.15
CA GLY A 295 -0.48 22.26 0.50
C GLY A 295 -0.76 21.86 1.94
N PHE A 296 0.23 21.36 2.66
CA PHE A 296 0.13 21.16 4.11
C PHE A 296 -0.16 22.47 4.82
N PRO A 297 -0.97 22.50 5.90
CA PRO A 297 -1.26 23.74 6.63
C PRO A 297 -0.01 24.58 6.89
N THR A 298 -0.09 25.87 6.64
CA THR A 298 1.01 26.85 6.80
C THR A 298 2.19 26.69 5.84
N GLU A 299 2.14 25.81 4.82
CA GLU A 299 3.17 25.70 3.78
C GLU A 299 3.25 27.00 2.96
N THR A 300 4.41 27.62 2.89
CA THR A 300 4.68 28.76 2.01
C THR A 300 5.08 28.28 0.61
N GLU A 301 5.09 29.21 -0.37
CA GLU A 301 5.56 28.88 -1.73
C GLU A 301 7.04 28.43 -1.71
N ALA A 302 7.90 29.09 -0.92
CA ALA A 302 9.30 28.71 -0.78
C ALA A 302 9.46 27.27 -0.26
N GLN A 303 8.68 26.89 0.75
CA GLN A 303 8.69 25.52 1.30
C GLN A 303 8.14 24.50 0.31
N PHE A 304 7.14 24.88 -0.48
CA PHE A 304 6.66 24.03 -1.57
C PHE A 304 7.74 23.81 -2.63
N GLN A 305 8.53 24.84 -2.99
CA GLN A 305 9.67 24.68 -3.91
C GLN A 305 10.74 23.73 -3.38
N GLU A 306 10.93 23.63 -2.06
CA GLU A 306 11.80 22.63 -1.45
C GLU A 306 11.31 21.21 -1.75
N SER A 307 9.99 20.95 -1.81
CA SER A 307 9.44 19.67 -2.23
C SER A 307 9.65 19.38 -3.72
N ILE A 308 9.48 20.40 -4.58
CA ILE A 308 9.79 20.26 -6.01
C ILE A 308 11.27 19.90 -6.21
N SER A 309 12.18 20.62 -5.54
CA SER A 309 13.63 20.38 -5.69
C SER A 309 14.09 19.06 -5.06
N LEU A 310 13.34 18.49 -4.11
CA LEU A 310 13.64 17.16 -3.54
C LEU A 310 13.50 16.06 -4.60
N VAL A 311 12.62 16.21 -5.59
CA VAL A 311 12.43 15.25 -6.68
C VAL A 311 13.74 15.01 -7.41
N SER A 312 14.47 16.07 -7.76
CA SER A 312 15.76 15.97 -8.41
C SER A 312 16.89 15.62 -7.43
N ALA A 313 16.86 16.15 -6.21
CA ALA A 313 17.91 15.88 -5.21
C ALA A 313 17.98 14.39 -4.81
N CYS A 314 16.85 13.69 -4.72
CA CYS A 314 16.78 12.26 -4.50
C CYS A 314 16.67 11.45 -5.80
N ASP A 315 16.58 12.10 -6.99
CA ASP A 315 16.32 11.47 -8.29
C ASP A 315 15.13 10.51 -8.22
N LEU A 316 14.01 11.01 -7.73
CA LEU A 316 12.77 10.24 -7.60
C LEU A 316 12.16 10.04 -8.99
N SER A 317 11.84 8.80 -9.35
CA SER A 317 11.24 8.47 -10.66
C SER A 317 9.72 8.36 -10.60
N PHE A 318 9.16 7.89 -9.46
CA PHE A 318 7.73 7.63 -9.36
C PHE A 318 7.14 8.33 -8.14
N LEU A 319 6.27 9.31 -8.37
CA LEU A 319 5.66 10.08 -7.29
C LEU A 319 4.20 9.73 -7.08
N HIS A 320 3.83 9.51 -5.84
CA HIS A 320 2.44 9.59 -5.38
C HIS A 320 2.21 10.95 -4.72
N VAL A 321 1.48 11.81 -5.39
CA VAL A 321 1.26 13.19 -4.91
C VAL A 321 -0.16 13.35 -4.41
N PHE A 322 -0.28 13.73 -3.15
CA PHE A 322 -1.54 13.97 -2.47
C PHE A 322 -1.70 15.47 -2.16
N PRO A 323 -2.79 16.13 -2.60
CA PRO A 323 -3.16 17.39 -1.97
C PRO A 323 -3.49 17.11 -0.51
N TYR A 324 -3.01 17.95 0.41
CA TYR A 324 -3.34 17.79 1.83
C TYR A 324 -4.85 17.63 2.01
N SER A 325 -5.24 16.56 2.70
CA SER A 325 -6.63 16.23 3.01
C SER A 325 -6.85 16.39 4.50
N GLU A 326 -7.61 17.40 4.87
CA GLU A 326 -7.97 17.65 6.26
C GLU A 326 -8.72 16.46 6.86
N ARG A 327 -8.27 16.02 8.03
CA ARG A 327 -8.91 14.93 8.77
C ARG A 327 -9.38 15.45 10.12
N PRO A 328 -10.67 15.27 10.48
CA PRO A 328 -11.20 15.69 11.78
C PRO A 328 -10.32 15.19 12.93
N ASP A 329 -10.24 15.96 13.99
CA ASP A 329 -9.54 15.65 15.24
C ASP A 329 -8.01 15.53 15.14
N THR A 330 -7.42 15.70 13.96
CA THR A 330 -5.96 15.76 13.82
C THR A 330 -5.40 17.13 14.22
N PRO A 331 -4.17 17.18 14.77
CA PRO A 331 -3.52 18.47 15.05
C PRO A 331 -3.40 19.39 13.83
N ALA A 332 -3.13 18.82 12.64
CA ALA A 332 -3.02 19.58 11.40
C ALA A 332 -4.33 20.24 10.97
N ALA A 333 -5.48 19.65 11.28
CA ALA A 333 -6.78 20.26 10.98
C ALA A 333 -7.04 21.57 11.77
N ARG A 334 -6.33 21.75 12.89
CA ARG A 334 -6.44 22.98 13.74
C ARG A 334 -5.44 24.06 13.36
N MET A 335 -4.52 23.79 12.43
CA MET A 335 -3.55 24.77 11.93
C MET A 335 -4.21 25.68 10.87
N PRO A 336 -3.66 26.89 10.61
CA PRO A 336 -4.12 27.73 9.51
C PRO A 336 -4.07 27.00 8.17
N GLN A 337 -5.23 26.84 7.55
CA GLN A 337 -5.39 26.03 6.35
C GLN A 337 -5.05 26.81 5.08
N ILE A 338 -4.44 26.14 4.11
CA ILE A 338 -4.30 26.64 2.74
C ILE A 338 -5.61 26.42 1.98
N PRO A 339 -6.10 27.36 1.18
CA PRO A 339 -7.30 27.18 0.38
C PRO A 339 -7.23 25.94 -0.53
N VAL A 340 -8.33 25.20 -0.64
CA VAL A 340 -8.40 23.95 -1.43
C VAL A 340 -7.94 24.12 -2.88
N PRO A 341 -8.29 25.22 -3.60
CA PRO A 341 -7.79 25.45 -4.95
C PRO A 341 -6.26 25.52 -5.02
N GLU A 342 -5.62 26.19 -4.04
CA GLU A 342 -4.16 26.29 -3.97
C GLU A 342 -3.49 24.94 -3.67
N ARG A 343 -4.05 24.15 -2.73
CA ARG A 343 -3.57 22.77 -2.48
C ARG A 343 -3.59 21.93 -3.75
N ARG A 344 -4.67 22.05 -4.55
CA ARG A 344 -4.82 21.34 -5.82
C ARG A 344 -3.82 21.82 -6.88
N ALA A 345 -3.60 23.14 -6.97
CA ALA A 345 -2.64 23.72 -7.89
C ALA A 345 -1.20 23.29 -7.56
N ARG A 346 -0.80 23.31 -6.27
CA ARG A 346 0.51 22.81 -5.83
C ARG A 346 0.66 21.32 -6.12
N ALA A 347 -0.37 20.52 -5.84
CA ALA A 347 -0.34 19.08 -6.16
C ALA A 347 -0.23 18.81 -7.67
N ALA A 348 -0.86 19.64 -8.53
CA ALA A 348 -0.71 19.54 -9.97
C ALA A 348 0.74 19.82 -10.41
N ARG A 349 1.35 20.92 -9.95
CA ARG A 349 2.75 21.27 -10.23
C ARG A 349 3.74 20.18 -9.77
N LEU A 350 3.49 19.58 -8.59
CA LEU A 350 4.34 18.50 -8.09
C LEU A 350 4.17 17.23 -8.92
N ARG A 351 2.97 16.93 -9.42
CA ARG A 351 2.74 15.82 -10.38
C ARG A 351 3.43 16.06 -11.72
N GLU A 352 3.44 17.30 -12.20
CA GLU A 352 4.18 17.67 -13.42
C GLU A 352 5.69 17.41 -13.24
N ALA A 353 6.26 17.81 -12.10
CA ALA A 353 7.67 17.49 -11.77
C ALA A 353 7.91 15.98 -11.72
N GLY A 354 6.97 15.21 -11.15
CA GLY A 354 7.02 13.74 -11.13
C GLY A 354 6.91 13.12 -12.52
N ALA A 355 6.01 13.62 -13.37
CA ALA A 355 5.86 13.16 -14.74
C ALA A 355 7.14 13.42 -15.56
N ALA A 356 7.77 14.60 -15.39
CA ALA A 356 9.04 14.90 -16.03
C ALA A 356 10.17 13.97 -15.53
N ALA A 357 10.18 13.59 -14.25
CA ALA A 357 11.15 12.65 -13.70
C ALA A 357 10.94 11.24 -14.26
N ALA A 358 9.68 10.75 -14.30
CA ALA A 358 9.35 9.46 -14.91
C ALA A 358 9.72 9.42 -16.40
N ALA A 359 9.45 10.48 -17.17
CA ALA A 359 9.82 10.57 -18.58
C ALA A 359 11.35 10.47 -18.78
N ARG A 360 12.17 11.12 -17.92
CA ARG A 360 13.63 10.97 -17.98
C ARG A 360 14.06 9.53 -17.70
N TYR A 361 13.46 8.89 -16.69
CA TYR A 361 13.72 7.49 -16.39
C TYR A 361 13.36 6.60 -17.60
N TYR A 362 12.17 6.78 -18.19
CA TYR A 362 11.74 5.97 -19.35
C TYR A 362 12.66 6.17 -20.56
N ALA A 363 13.07 7.40 -20.84
CA ALA A 363 14.01 7.69 -21.93
C ALA A 363 15.36 6.98 -21.77
N ALA A 364 15.85 6.85 -20.53
CA ALA A 364 17.10 6.13 -20.22
C ALA A 364 16.95 4.61 -20.39
N ARG A 365 15.75 4.07 -20.48
CA ARG A 365 15.50 2.63 -20.67
C ARG A 365 15.34 2.22 -22.13
N LEU A 366 15.31 3.15 -23.05
CA LEU A 366 15.17 2.84 -24.50
C LEU A 366 16.29 1.92 -24.98
N GLY A 367 15.92 0.86 -25.68
CA GLY A 367 16.85 -0.17 -26.17
C GLY A 367 17.34 -1.18 -25.14
N GLN A 368 17.02 -0.98 -23.86
CA GLN A 368 17.38 -1.93 -22.79
C GLN A 368 16.43 -3.13 -22.76
N GLU A 369 16.91 -4.22 -22.17
CA GLU A 369 16.08 -5.36 -21.82
C GLU A 369 15.60 -5.26 -20.38
N GLU A 370 14.30 -5.47 -20.15
CA GLU A 370 13.64 -5.43 -18.84
C GLU A 370 13.05 -6.80 -18.50
N GLN A 371 13.15 -7.20 -17.26
CA GLN A 371 12.41 -8.36 -16.76
C GLN A 371 11.05 -7.92 -16.25
N VAL A 372 10.00 -8.26 -16.96
CA VAL A 372 8.63 -7.82 -16.71
C VAL A 372 7.81 -8.94 -16.11
N LEU A 373 7.16 -8.67 -14.99
CA LEU A 373 6.06 -9.51 -14.49
C LEU A 373 4.79 -9.09 -15.24
N LEU A 374 4.23 -10.00 -16.03
CA LEU A 374 2.99 -9.78 -16.75
C LEU A 374 1.80 -9.81 -15.79
N GLU A 375 0.98 -8.77 -15.82
CA GLU A 375 -0.30 -8.66 -15.08
C GLU A 375 -1.49 -8.96 -15.99
N HIS A 376 -1.30 -8.73 -17.27
CA HIS A 376 -2.16 -9.09 -18.37
C HIS A 376 -1.28 -9.60 -19.53
N PRO A 377 -1.88 -10.22 -20.56
CA PRO A 377 -1.09 -10.72 -21.70
C PRO A 377 -0.26 -9.65 -22.43
N ASP A 378 -0.69 -8.38 -22.34
CA ASP A 378 -0.15 -7.22 -23.05
C ASP A 378 0.50 -6.16 -22.16
N ARG A 379 0.58 -6.36 -20.84
CA ARG A 379 1.14 -5.36 -19.93
C ARG A 379 1.57 -5.94 -18.58
N GLY A 380 2.48 -5.24 -17.93
CA GLY A 380 2.99 -5.60 -16.61
C GLY A 380 3.86 -4.50 -16.01
N HIS A 381 4.72 -4.89 -15.09
CA HIS A 381 5.72 -4.00 -14.48
C HIS A 381 7.10 -4.63 -14.51
N THR A 382 8.10 -3.78 -14.72
CA THR A 382 9.51 -4.19 -14.65
C THR A 382 9.95 -4.49 -13.22
N GLU A 383 11.16 -5.02 -13.05
CA GLU A 383 11.80 -5.16 -11.74
C GLU A 383 11.95 -3.82 -11.00
N TYR A 384 12.04 -2.71 -11.73
CA TYR A 384 12.11 -1.34 -11.21
C TYR A 384 10.73 -0.71 -10.93
N PHE A 385 9.66 -1.49 -11.08
CA PHE A 385 8.28 -1.06 -10.92
C PHE A 385 7.78 -0.06 -11.98
N ALA A 386 8.48 0.08 -13.09
CA ALA A 386 7.98 0.85 -14.22
C ALA A 386 6.83 0.12 -14.91
N PRO A 387 5.70 0.77 -15.19
CA PRO A 387 4.65 0.20 -16.02
C PRO A 387 5.17 -0.03 -17.45
N LEU A 388 4.80 -1.16 -18.04
CA LEU A 388 5.21 -1.52 -19.40
C LEU A 388 4.04 -2.13 -20.14
N ARG A 389 3.83 -1.67 -21.37
CA ARG A 389 2.86 -2.22 -22.34
C ARG A 389 3.58 -2.89 -23.49
N LEU A 390 2.97 -3.94 -24.04
CA LEU A 390 3.49 -4.70 -25.17
C LEU A 390 2.74 -4.36 -26.44
N LEU A 391 3.45 -4.32 -27.54
CA LEU A 391 2.86 -4.40 -28.88
C LEU A 391 2.58 -5.88 -29.19
N GLY A 392 1.41 -6.38 -28.75
CA GLY A 392 1.03 -7.78 -28.87
C GLY A 392 0.93 -8.48 -27.51
N SER A 393 1.09 -9.80 -27.50
CA SER A 393 1.04 -10.63 -26.28
C SER A 393 2.34 -11.42 -26.15
N ALA A 394 2.90 -11.48 -24.94
CA ALA A 394 4.14 -12.19 -24.65
C ALA A 394 3.98 -13.36 -23.66
N GLY A 395 2.77 -13.62 -23.16
CA GLY A 395 2.56 -14.69 -22.17
C GLY A 395 1.26 -14.56 -21.39
N GLN A 396 1.22 -15.22 -20.24
CA GLN A 396 0.07 -15.22 -19.35
C GLN A 396 0.35 -14.33 -18.12
N PRO A 397 -0.70 -13.82 -17.45
CA PRO A 397 -0.55 -13.17 -16.14
C PRO A 397 0.24 -14.07 -15.16
N GLY A 398 1.23 -13.49 -14.48
CA GLY A 398 2.14 -14.21 -13.57
C GLY A 398 3.47 -14.62 -14.22
N ASP A 399 3.59 -14.64 -15.55
CA ASP A 399 4.86 -14.90 -16.22
C ASP A 399 5.85 -13.75 -15.98
N ILE A 400 7.13 -14.10 -15.79
CA ILE A 400 8.24 -13.15 -15.87
C ILE A 400 8.90 -13.32 -17.24
N ARG A 401 8.88 -12.24 -18.04
CA ARG A 401 9.42 -12.23 -19.39
C ARG A 401 10.52 -11.18 -19.53
N ARG A 402 11.54 -11.50 -20.32
CA ARG A 402 12.55 -10.54 -20.75
C ARG A 402 12.03 -9.87 -22.02
N LEU A 403 11.94 -8.55 -22.02
CA LEU A 403 11.33 -7.75 -23.08
C LEU A 403 12.23 -6.58 -23.42
N ARG A 404 12.32 -6.23 -24.72
CA ARG A 404 13.10 -5.10 -25.18
C ARG A 404 12.25 -3.84 -25.22
N VAL A 405 12.72 -2.78 -24.59
CA VAL A 405 12.06 -1.47 -24.60
C VAL A 405 12.32 -0.78 -25.93
N ILE A 406 11.24 -0.51 -26.69
CA ILE A 406 11.29 0.11 -28.01
C ILE A 406 10.77 1.55 -28.02
N GLY A 407 10.10 1.97 -26.95
CA GLY A 407 9.53 3.30 -26.83
C GLY A 407 9.02 3.58 -25.41
N ALA A 408 8.50 4.78 -25.22
CA ALA A 408 7.84 5.19 -23.98
C ALA A 408 6.84 6.30 -24.26
N ASP A 409 5.82 6.41 -23.40
CA ASP A 409 4.89 7.53 -23.37
C ASP A 409 4.56 7.94 -21.92
N ALA A 410 3.52 8.75 -21.72
CA ALA A 410 3.11 9.22 -20.39
C ALA A 410 2.67 8.08 -19.45
N ASP A 411 2.21 6.95 -20.00
CA ASP A 411 1.67 5.83 -19.24
C ASP A 411 2.73 4.75 -18.93
N GLY A 412 3.94 4.86 -19.50
CA GLY A 412 5.04 3.94 -19.24
C GLY A 412 5.87 3.55 -20.46
N LEU A 413 6.61 2.46 -20.30
CA LEU A 413 7.45 1.87 -21.33
C LEU A 413 6.60 1.10 -22.36
N LEU A 414 7.08 1.08 -23.60
CA LEU A 414 6.58 0.24 -24.69
C LEU A 414 7.63 -0.79 -25.04
N ALA A 415 7.22 -2.04 -25.19
CA ALA A 415 8.12 -3.14 -25.53
C ALA A 415 7.55 -4.05 -26.61
N GLU A 416 8.43 -4.84 -27.22
CA GLU A 416 8.09 -5.96 -28.09
C GLU A 416 8.60 -7.27 -27.46
N ALA A 417 8.02 -8.39 -27.86
CA ALA A 417 8.53 -9.69 -27.47
C ALA A 417 9.94 -9.87 -28.07
N ALA A 418 10.89 -10.28 -27.23
CA ALA A 418 12.27 -10.53 -27.66
C ALA A 418 12.39 -11.82 -28.49
#